data_655c806a3e48e93576dab2723353127c
#
_entry.id   655c806a3e48e93576dab2723353127c
#
_cell.length_a   1.000
_cell.length_b   1.000
_cell.length_c   1.000
_cell.angle_alpha   90.00
_cell.angle_beta   90.00
_cell.angle_gamma   90.00
#
_symmetry.space_group_name_H-M   'P 1'
#
loop_
_entity.id
_entity.type
_entity.pdbx_description
1 polymer ?
#
loop_
_entity_poly.entity_id
_entity_poly.type
_entity_poly.pdbx_seq_one_letter_code
_entity_poly.pdbx_strand_id
1 'polypeptide(L)'
;KKTSISLKFTLPFNKEIPKLIKMVLDLFLRTIALNAALMFAVFKATNYGSDQLAAYGIGIQLWLFGAFFIDGYSSAGNILSGKLLGAKEYDTLVKLGKKLVMYGFFAGIFLTGVGFLFYNAIGKIFIQDTAVLTCFYDVFWLILLMQPICAITFIFDGMFKGMGYTAFLRNLLLFSTFLIFIPSLLIFDTYNFELLGIWFSFLFWMIARGLPILMKFKRKFLPLAEKR
;
A
#
# COMPACT_ATOMS: atom_id res chain seq x y z
N LYS A 1 -10.27 -3.33 37.59
CA LYS A 1 -10.58 -1.92 37.90
C LYS A 1 -11.46 -1.40 36.78
N LYS A 2 -12.75 -1.13 37.06
CA LYS A 2 -13.65 -0.43 36.14
C LYS A 2 -13.21 1.02 36.08
N THR A 3 -12.63 1.46 34.98
CA THR A 3 -12.42 2.87 34.69
C THR A 3 -13.77 3.50 34.34
N SER A 4 -14.30 4.34 35.23
CA SER A 4 -15.50 5.12 34.93
C SER A 4 -15.14 6.18 33.88
N ILE A 5 -15.55 5.99 32.65
CA ILE A 5 -15.41 6.98 31.60
C ILE A 5 -16.46 8.06 31.86
N SER A 6 -16.03 9.25 32.26
CA SER A 6 -16.92 10.42 32.38
C SER A 6 -17.14 11.02 30.99
N LEU A 7 -18.40 11.09 30.55
CA LEU A 7 -18.80 11.74 29.29
C LEU A 7 -19.00 13.26 29.43
N LYS A 8 -18.55 13.87 30.54
CA LYS A 8 -18.63 15.32 30.71
C LYS A 8 -17.58 16.02 29.86
N PHE A 9 -18.04 16.86 28.95
CA PHE A 9 -17.15 17.78 28.23
C PHE A 9 -16.58 18.81 29.22
N THR A 10 -15.29 18.69 29.50
CA THR A 10 -14.56 19.66 30.32
C THR A 10 -13.73 20.57 29.44
N LEU A 11 -13.93 21.88 29.52
CA LEU A 11 -13.03 22.89 28.97
C LEU A 11 -11.96 23.22 30.03
N PRO A 12 -10.68 23.45 29.64
CA PRO A 12 -10.16 23.52 28.28
C PRO A 12 -9.93 22.13 27.64
N PHE A 13 -10.07 22.06 26.31
CA PHE A 13 -9.78 20.83 25.55
C PHE A 13 -8.37 20.35 25.85
N ASN A 14 -8.23 19.02 25.99
CA ASN A 14 -6.92 18.39 26.16
C ASN A 14 -5.98 18.84 25.01
N LYS A 15 -4.75 19.25 25.35
CA LYS A 15 -3.71 19.70 24.39
C LYS A 15 -3.39 18.66 23.29
N GLU A 16 -3.77 17.41 23.47
CA GLU A 16 -3.60 16.33 22.49
C GLU A 16 -4.67 16.36 21.37
N ILE A 17 -5.83 16.98 21.58
CA ILE A 17 -6.95 16.99 20.61
C ILE A 17 -6.54 17.62 19.27
N PRO A 18 -5.88 18.81 19.21
CA PRO A 18 -5.44 19.37 17.92
C PRO A 18 -4.48 18.47 17.16
N LYS A 19 -3.63 17.74 17.88
CA LYS A 19 -2.69 16.77 17.29
C LYS A 19 -3.42 15.57 16.69
N LEU A 20 -4.44 15.05 17.38
CA LEU A 20 -5.30 13.97 16.86
C LEU A 20 -6.06 14.43 15.62
N ILE A 21 -6.67 15.62 15.64
CA ILE A 21 -7.37 16.19 14.48
C ILE A 21 -6.42 16.30 13.28
N LYS A 22 -5.20 16.80 13.50
CA LYS A 22 -4.19 16.88 12.43
C LYS A 22 -3.86 15.50 11.84
N MET A 23 -3.68 14.48 12.70
CA MET A 23 -3.45 13.11 12.23
C MET A 23 -4.61 12.57 11.40
N VAL A 24 -5.84 12.81 11.82
CA VAL A 24 -7.05 12.40 11.07
C VAL A 24 -7.09 13.09 9.71
N LEU A 25 -6.84 14.40 9.65
CA LEU A 25 -6.79 15.17 8.41
C LEU A 25 -5.68 14.67 7.47
N ASP A 26 -4.50 14.35 8.01
CA ASP A 26 -3.41 13.77 7.22
C ASP A 26 -3.82 12.45 6.58
N LEU A 27 -4.47 11.55 7.35
CA LEU A 27 -4.96 10.27 6.85
C LEU A 27 -6.11 10.44 5.85
N PHE A 28 -7.00 11.40 6.06
CA PHE A 28 -8.08 11.72 5.15
C PHE A 28 -7.56 12.20 3.79
N LEU A 29 -6.65 13.19 3.77
CA LEU A 29 -6.02 13.66 2.53
C LEU A 29 -5.24 12.54 1.82
N ARG A 30 -4.59 11.67 2.58
CA ARG A 30 -3.93 10.48 2.05
C ARG A 30 -4.94 9.55 1.34
N THR A 31 -6.10 9.31 1.94
CA THR A 31 -7.14 8.46 1.36
C THR A 31 -7.70 9.08 0.08
N ILE A 32 -7.89 10.41 0.03
CA ILE A 32 -8.29 11.10 -1.20
C ILE A 32 -7.28 10.86 -2.32
N ALA A 33 -5.98 11.02 -2.04
CA ALA A 33 -4.94 10.81 -3.06
C ALA A 33 -4.90 9.35 -3.57
N LEU A 34 -5.13 8.37 -2.67
CA LEU A 34 -5.21 6.96 -3.04
C LEU A 34 -6.41 6.72 -3.97
N ASN A 35 -7.60 7.20 -3.59
CA ASN A 35 -8.80 7.04 -4.42
C ASN A 35 -8.67 7.79 -5.75
N ALA A 36 -8.01 8.95 -5.79
CA ALA A 36 -7.75 9.67 -7.03
C ALA A 36 -6.91 8.84 -8.00
N ALA A 37 -5.87 8.13 -7.51
CA ALA A 37 -5.08 7.23 -8.34
C ALA A 37 -5.93 6.08 -8.90
N LEU A 38 -6.73 5.42 -8.05
CA LEU A 38 -7.60 4.31 -8.47
C LEU A 38 -8.66 4.76 -9.47
N MET A 39 -9.32 5.91 -9.22
CA MET A 39 -10.32 6.45 -10.14
C MET A 39 -9.71 6.87 -11.48
N PHE A 40 -8.50 7.44 -11.47
CA PHE A 40 -7.82 7.80 -12.72
C PHE A 40 -7.44 6.56 -13.54
N ALA A 41 -7.05 5.47 -12.87
CA ALA A 41 -6.81 4.18 -13.52
C ALA A 41 -8.09 3.60 -14.15
N VAL A 42 -9.21 3.63 -13.43
CA VAL A 42 -10.53 3.20 -13.95
C VAL A 42 -10.92 4.05 -15.17
N PHE A 43 -10.79 5.37 -15.08
CA PHE A 43 -11.09 6.28 -16.16
C PHE A 43 -10.29 5.94 -17.44
N LYS A 44 -9.00 5.65 -17.31
CA LYS A 44 -8.16 5.24 -18.42
C LYS A 44 -8.54 3.86 -18.97
N ALA A 45 -8.77 2.87 -18.09
CA ALA A 45 -9.22 1.55 -18.51
C ALA A 45 -10.56 1.62 -19.28
N THR A 46 -11.47 2.50 -18.88
CA THR A 46 -12.74 2.73 -19.59
C THR A 46 -12.51 3.26 -21.02
N ASN A 47 -11.52 4.12 -21.21
CA ASN A 47 -11.22 4.67 -22.53
C ASN A 47 -10.59 3.64 -23.48
N TYR A 48 -9.99 2.57 -22.94
CA TYR A 48 -9.41 1.49 -23.75
C TYR A 48 -10.43 0.45 -24.22
N GLY A 49 -11.66 0.49 -23.69
CA GLY A 49 -12.77 -0.39 -24.09
C GLY A 49 -13.29 -1.29 -22.97
N SER A 50 -14.43 -1.92 -23.25
CA SER A 50 -15.16 -2.76 -22.29
C SER A 50 -14.33 -3.94 -21.76
N ASP A 51 -13.58 -4.59 -22.64
CA ASP A 51 -12.81 -5.79 -22.32
C ASP A 51 -11.61 -5.46 -21.43
N GLN A 52 -10.94 -4.35 -21.74
CA GLN A 52 -9.84 -3.81 -20.94
C GLN A 52 -10.33 -3.37 -19.54
N LEU A 53 -11.49 -2.72 -19.47
CA LEU A 53 -12.10 -2.33 -18.20
C LEU A 53 -12.48 -3.55 -17.36
N ALA A 54 -13.08 -4.58 -17.97
CA ALA A 54 -13.44 -5.81 -17.28
C ALA A 54 -12.19 -6.53 -16.75
N ALA A 55 -11.15 -6.67 -17.58
CA ALA A 55 -9.86 -7.25 -17.19
C ALA A 55 -9.19 -6.46 -16.05
N TYR A 56 -9.22 -5.12 -16.12
CA TYR A 56 -8.76 -4.25 -15.03
C TYR A 56 -9.52 -4.51 -13.73
N GLY A 57 -10.85 -4.59 -13.80
CA GLY A 57 -11.71 -4.81 -12.63
C GLY A 57 -11.38 -6.12 -11.89
N ILE A 58 -11.09 -7.19 -12.62
CA ILE A 58 -10.69 -8.47 -12.05
C ILE A 58 -9.26 -8.38 -11.50
N GLY A 59 -8.35 -7.78 -12.26
CA GLY A 59 -6.96 -7.58 -11.84
C GLY A 59 -6.83 -6.81 -10.54
N ILE A 60 -7.60 -5.72 -10.37
CA ILE A 60 -7.59 -4.92 -9.15
C ILE A 60 -8.13 -5.68 -7.94
N GLN A 61 -9.16 -6.53 -8.12
CA GLN A 61 -9.68 -7.38 -7.04
C GLN A 61 -8.65 -8.42 -6.58
N LEU A 62 -7.94 -9.05 -7.51
CA LEU A 62 -6.87 -10.00 -7.18
C LEU A 62 -5.68 -9.31 -6.51
N TRP A 63 -5.32 -8.11 -6.95
CA TRP A 63 -4.29 -7.31 -6.29
C TRP A 63 -4.68 -6.92 -4.87
N LEU A 64 -5.93 -6.49 -4.64
CA LEU A 64 -6.47 -6.18 -3.31
C LEU A 64 -6.57 -7.42 -2.43
N PHE A 65 -6.94 -8.57 -2.99
CA PHE A 65 -6.95 -9.84 -2.26
C PHE A 65 -5.57 -10.16 -1.69
N GLY A 66 -4.50 -10.04 -2.51
CA GLY A 66 -3.13 -10.17 -2.02
C GLY A 66 -2.78 -9.14 -0.94
N ALA A 67 -3.24 -7.89 -1.09
CA ALA A 67 -3.04 -6.84 -0.10
C ALA A 67 -3.66 -7.19 1.27
N PHE A 68 -4.83 -7.83 1.32
CA PHE A 68 -5.47 -8.25 2.57
C PHE A 68 -4.64 -9.30 3.34
N PHE A 69 -3.95 -10.21 2.66
CA PHE A 69 -3.03 -11.14 3.32
C PHE A 69 -1.88 -10.40 4.01
N ILE A 70 -1.39 -9.34 3.37
CA ILE A 70 -0.27 -8.54 3.88
C ILE A 70 -0.72 -7.60 5.00
N ASP A 71 -1.99 -7.18 4.99
CA ASP A 71 -2.52 -6.20 5.94
C ASP A 71 -2.52 -6.70 7.39
N GLY A 72 -2.58 -8.00 7.62
CA GLY A 72 -2.37 -8.60 8.94
C GLY A 72 -0.99 -8.26 9.52
N TYR A 73 0.07 -8.38 8.73
CA TYR A 73 1.43 -8.00 9.13
C TYR A 73 1.59 -6.49 9.28
N SER A 74 0.96 -5.72 8.39
CA SER A 74 0.92 -4.25 8.45
C SER A 74 0.24 -3.76 9.72
N SER A 75 -0.89 -4.36 10.10
CA SER A 75 -1.65 -4.04 11.31
C SER A 75 -0.88 -4.38 12.59
N ALA A 76 -0.23 -5.53 12.64
CA ALA A 76 0.68 -5.88 13.73
C ALA A 76 1.84 -4.89 13.83
N GLY A 77 2.43 -4.53 12.69
CA GLY A 77 3.47 -3.50 12.58
C GLY A 77 3.01 -2.14 13.12
N ASN A 78 1.78 -1.73 12.80
CA ASN A 78 1.18 -0.49 13.29
C ASN A 78 1.13 -0.45 14.82
N ILE A 79 0.52 -1.46 15.45
CA ILE A 79 0.34 -1.51 16.90
C ILE A 79 1.68 -1.60 17.63
N LEU A 80 2.54 -2.54 17.22
CA LEU A 80 3.80 -2.81 17.92
C LEU A 80 4.81 -1.69 17.74
N SER A 81 4.91 -1.09 16.54
CA SER A 81 5.87 -0.01 16.31
C SER A 81 5.54 1.25 17.09
N GLY A 82 4.25 1.56 17.25
CA GLY A 82 3.81 2.67 18.09
C GLY A 82 4.18 2.47 19.57
N LYS A 83 3.94 1.25 20.09
CA LYS A 83 4.31 0.88 21.47
C LYS A 83 5.82 0.95 21.70
N LEU A 84 6.62 0.35 20.81
CA LEU A 84 8.08 0.30 20.94
C LEU A 84 8.72 1.68 20.79
N LEU A 85 8.18 2.53 19.91
CA LEU A 85 8.63 3.91 19.77
C LEU A 85 8.36 4.72 21.05
N GLY A 86 7.17 4.55 21.66
CA GLY A 86 6.82 5.19 22.93
C GLY A 86 7.70 4.73 24.09
N ALA A 87 8.07 3.46 24.13
CA ALA A 87 9.00 2.88 25.11
C ALA A 87 10.48 3.19 24.80
N LYS A 88 10.80 3.83 23.67
CA LYS A 88 12.17 4.10 23.19
C LYS A 88 13.02 2.85 22.97
N GLU A 89 12.37 1.71 22.70
CA GLU A 89 13.00 0.41 22.41
C GLU A 89 13.40 0.30 20.93
N TYR A 90 14.42 1.06 20.52
CA TYR A 90 14.79 1.16 19.09
C TYR A 90 15.38 -0.12 18.51
N ASP A 91 16.14 -0.90 19.30
CA ASP A 91 16.69 -2.20 18.87
C ASP A 91 15.56 -3.19 18.57
N THR A 92 14.59 -3.32 19.48
CA THR A 92 13.41 -4.17 19.29
C THR A 92 12.57 -3.69 18.11
N LEU A 93 12.43 -2.37 17.90
CA LEU A 93 11.71 -1.78 16.77
C LEU A 93 12.36 -2.14 15.44
N VAL A 94 13.68 -2.08 15.34
CA VAL A 94 14.43 -2.45 14.11
C VAL A 94 14.33 -3.95 13.85
N LYS A 95 14.46 -4.80 14.87
CA LYS A 95 14.27 -6.25 14.76
C LYS A 95 12.85 -6.60 14.32
N LEU A 96 11.84 -5.93 14.89
CA LEU A 96 10.45 -6.07 14.47
C LEU A 96 10.27 -5.73 12.98
N GLY A 97 10.78 -4.59 12.53
CA GLY A 97 10.68 -4.16 11.13
C GLY A 97 11.31 -5.19 10.18
N LYS A 98 12.52 -5.67 10.49
CA LYS A 98 13.19 -6.71 9.70
C LYS A 98 12.36 -8.00 9.63
N LYS A 99 11.83 -8.49 10.74
CA LYS A 99 11.01 -9.71 10.79
C LYS A 99 9.71 -9.57 10.02
N LEU A 100 8.98 -8.46 10.21
CA LEU A 100 7.71 -8.24 9.51
C LEU A 100 7.91 -8.15 7.99
N VAL A 101 8.93 -7.42 7.55
CA VAL A 101 9.26 -7.33 6.12
C VAL A 101 9.65 -8.67 5.55
N MET A 102 10.45 -9.45 6.28
CA MET A 102 10.85 -10.80 5.85
C MET A 102 9.61 -11.70 5.68
N TYR A 103 8.74 -11.76 6.70
CA TYR A 103 7.51 -12.58 6.62
C TYR A 103 6.56 -12.09 5.54
N GLY A 104 6.35 -10.79 5.42
CA GLY A 104 5.51 -10.22 4.36
C GLY A 104 6.07 -10.45 2.97
N PHE A 105 7.40 -10.34 2.80
CA PHE A 105 8.06 -10.63 1.53
C PHE A 105 7.88 -12.11 1.12
N PHE A 106 8.09 -13.05 2.06
CA PHE A 106 7.83 -14.47 1.81
C PHE A 106 6.34 -14.75 1.54
N ALA A 107 5.43 -14.10 2.26
CA ALA A 107 4.00 -14.18 1.96
C ALA A 107 3.69 -13.66 0.55
N GLY A 108 4.30 -12.55 0.12
CA GLY A 108 4.18 -12.03 -1.23
C GLY A 108 4.74 -13.01 -2.29
N ILE A 109 5.91 -13.62 -2.04
CA ILE A 109 6.47 -14.66 -2.92
C ILE A 109 5.55 -15.88 -2.98
N PHE A 110 5.01 -16.31 -1.85
CA PHE A 110 4.05 -17.43 -1.80
C PHE A 110 2.80 -17.14 -2.64
N LEU A 111 2.20 -15.96 -2.49
CA LEU A 111 1.05 -15.54 -3.30
C LEU A 111 1.39 -15.48 -4.79
N THR A 112 2.57 -14.96 -5.13
CA THR A 112 3.09 -14.96 -6.51
C THR A 112 3.23 -16.38 -7.04
N GLY A 113 3.84 -17.29 -6.29
CA GLY A 113 4.02 -18.69 -6.67
C GLY A 113 2.70 -19.43 -6.88
N VAL A 114 1.75 -19.29 -5.94
CA VAL A 114 0.40 -19.84 -6.05
C VAL A 114 -0.32 -19.25 -7.27
N GLY A 115 -0.21 -17.93 -7.47
CA GLY A 115 -0.81 -17.26 -8.62
C GLY A 115 -0.27 -17.79 -9.97
N PHE A 116 1.04 -18.03 -10.08
CA PHE A 116 1.63 -18.62 -11.29
C PHE A 116 1.26 -20.09 -11.45
N LEU A 117 1.20 -20.88 -10.37
CA LEU A 117 0.78 -22.28 -10.42
C LEU A 117 -0.65 -22.44 -10.94
N PHE A 118 -1.55 -21.56 -10.51
CA PHE A 118 -2.95 -21.58 -10.91
C PHE A 118 -3.30 -20.50 -11.95
N TYR A 119 -2.31 -20.01 -12.71
CA TYR A 119 -2.44 -18.87 -13.62
C TYR A 119 -3.67 -18.98 -14.55
N ASN A 120 -3.75 -20.08 -15.29
CA ASN A 120 -4.86 -20.33 -16.22
C ASN A 120 -6.19 -20.64 -15.51
N ALA A 121 -6.14 -21.30 -14.34
CA ALA A 121 -7.34 -21.61 -13.59
C ALA A 121 -7.99 -20.36 -13.01
N ILE A 122 -7.18 -19.45 -12.43
CA ILE A 122 -7.66 -18.17 -11.87
C ILE A 122 -8.38 -17.36 -12.94
N GLY A 123 -7.78 -17.19 -14.13
CA GLY A 123 -8.42 -16.45 -15.21
C GLY A 123 -9.78 -17.04 -15.60
N LYS A 124 -9.84 -18.35 -15.83
CA LYS A 124 -11.07 -19.04 -16.25
C LYS A 124 -12.17 -19.10 -15.18
N ILE A 125 -11.83 -19.03 -13.89
CA ILE A 125 -12.84 -18.98 -12.81
C ILE A 125 -13.62 -17.66 -12.85
N PHE A 126 -12.95 -16.55 -13.15
CA PHE A 126 -13.56 -15.22 -13.10
C PHE A 126 -14.05 -14.72 -14.47
N ILE A 127 -13.50 -15.27 -15.58
CA ILE A 127 -13.70 -14.74 -16.93
C ILE A 127 -14.12 -15.87 -17.87
N GLN A 128 -15.30 -15.72 -18.47
CA GLN A 128 -15.81 -16.64 -19.50
C GLN A 128 -15.56 -16.11 -20.92
N ASP A 129 -15.50 -14.78 -21.08
CA ASP A 129 -15.24 -14.15 -22.37
C ASP A 129 -13.76 -14.26 -22.72
N THR A 130 -13.47 -14.75 -23.92
CA THR A 130 -12.10 -14.98 -24.41
C THR A 130 -11.33 -13.67 -24.67
N ALA A 131 -12.02 -12.61 -25.09
CA ALA A 131 -11.39 -11.31 -25.33
C ALA A 131 -10.92 -10.67 -24.01
N VAL A 132 -11.79 -10.67 -23.00
CA VAL A 132 -11.45 -10.20 -21.63
C VAL A 132 -10.33 -11.05 -21.03
N LEU A 133 -10.39 -12.38 -21.24
CA LEU A 133 -9.38 -13.31 -20.71
C LEU A 133 -8.00 -13.04 -21.32
N THR A 134 -7.91 -12.72 -22.59
CA THR A 134 -6.66 -12.34 -23.24
C THR A 134 -6.09 -11.06 -22.63
N CYS A 135 -6.90 -9.99 -22.57
CA CYS A 135 -6.50 -8.74 -21.92
C CYS A 135 -6.04 -8.94 -20.46
N PHE A 136 -6.69 -9.85 -19.73
CA PHE A 136 -6.31 -10.18 -18.35
C PHE A 136 -4.95 -10.87 -18.28
N TYR A 137 -4.68 -11.86 -19.13
CA TYR A 137 -3.39 -12.57 -19.11
C TYR A 137 -2.22 -11.71 -19.56
N ASP A 138 -2.44 -10.71 -20.39
CA ASP A 138 -1.41 -9.76 -20.78
C ASP A 138 -0.82 -8.98 -19.58
N VAL A 139 -1.59 -8.82 -18.50
CA VAL A 139 -1.18 -8.04 -17.32
C VAL A 139 -1.07 -8.87 -16.05
N PHE A 140 -1.65 -10.05 -15.96
CA PHE A 140 -1.76 -10.81 -14.72
C PHE A 140 -0.38 -11.20 -14.14
N TRP A 141 0.59 -11.52 -15.00
CA TRP A 141 1.95 -11.80 -14.57
C TRP A 141 2.59 -10.62 -13.80
N LEU A 142 2.30 -9.38 -14.22
CA LEU A 142 2.82 -8.18 -13.57
C LEU A 142 2.15 -7.97 -12.20
N ILE A 143 0.84 -8.21 -12.12
CA ILE A 143 0.09 -8.15 -10.85
C ILE A 143 0.68 -9.12 -9.82
N LEU A 144 1.05 -10.33 -10.26
CA LEU A 144 1.68 -11.33 -9.39
C LEU A 144 3.07 -10.91 -8.95
N LEU A 145 3.92 -10.43 -9.87
CA LEU A 145 5.27 -9.98 -9.55
C LEU A 145 5.32 -8.75 -8.62
N MET A 146 4.25 -7.95 -8.61
CA MET A 146 4.16 -6.80 -7.70
C MET A 146 3.94 -7.20 -6.24
N GLN A 147 3.41 -8.37 -5.92
CA GLN A 147 3.01 -8.76 -4.56
C GLN A 147 4.14 -8.63 -3.52
N PRO A 148 5.38 -9.12 -3.75
CA PRO A 148 6.46 -8.95 -2.79
C PRO A 148 6.86 -7.48 -2.56
N ILE A 149 6.78 -6.64 -3.61
CA ILE A 149 7.06 -5.19 -3.52
C ILE A 149 5.97 -4.49 -2.71
N CYS A 150 4.71 -4.84 -2.96
CA CYS A 150 3.55 -4.34 -2.22
C CYS A 150 3.66 -4.70 -0.73
N ALA A 151 4.10 -5.92 -0.42
CA ALA A 151 4.27 -6.37 0.96
C ALA A 151 5.21 -5.47 1.76
N ILE A 152 6.38 -5.15 1.21
CA ILE A 152 7.35 -4.25 1.85
C ILE A 152 6.72 -2.87 2.10
N THR A 153 6.06 -2.34 1.07
CA THR A 153 5.46 -1.00 1.12
C THR A 153 4.34 -0.92 2.15
N PHE A 154 3.41 -1.88 2.16
CA PHE A 154 2.26 -1.89 3.09
C PHE A 154 2.68 -2.11 4.53
N ILE A 155 3.66 -2.96 4.81
CA ILE A 155 4.15 -3.21 6.16
C ILE A 155 4.79 -1.95 6.74
N PHE A 156 5.70 -1.30 6.00
CA PHE A 156 6.30 -0.06 6.48
C PHE A 156 5.28 1.09 6.58
N ASP A 157 4.31 1.15 5.68
CA ASP A 157 3.20 2.11 5.76
C ASP A 157 2.42 1.94 7.07
N GLY A 158 2.10 0.69 7.45
CA GLY A 158 1.48 0.38 8.74
C GLY A 158 2.34 0.79 9.93
N MET A 159 3.63 0.42 9.93
CA MET A 159 4.56 0.80 10.99
C MET A 159 4.66 2.32 11.16
N PHE A 160 4.77 3.08 10.06
CA PHE A 160 4.86 4.53 10.11
C PHE A 160 3.56 5.20 10.57
N LYS A 161 2.39 4.61 10.26
CA LYS A 161 1.11 5.04 10.85
C LYS A 161 1.13 4.88 12.37
N GLY A 162 1.52 3.70 12.86
CA GLY A 162 1.59 3.42 14.28
C GLY A 162 2.56 4.31 15.04
N MET A 163 3.67 4.70 14.41
CA MET A 163 4.64 5.65 14.95
C MET A 163 4.19 7.11 14.87
N GLY A 164 3.02 7.42 14.27
CA GLY A 164 2.48 8.77 14.15
C GLY A 164 3.09 9.64 13.04
N TYR A 165 3.79 9.04 12.06
CA TYR A 165 4.35 9.78 10.92
C TYR A 165 3.32 10.03 9.80
N THR A 166 2.09 10.40 10.16
CA THR A 166 0.96 10.56 9.24
C THR A 166 1.19 11.64 8.19
N ALA A 167 1.76 12.77 8.57
CA ALA A 167 2.10 13.86 7.65
C ALA A 167 3.12 13.42 6.58
N PHE A 168 4.12 12.62 6.97
CA PHE A 168 5.09 12.07 6.03
C PHE A 168 4.42 11.11 5.04
N LEU A 169 3.56 10.21 5.52
CA LEU A 169 2.84 9.26 4.67
C LEU A 169 1.88 9.96 3.71
N ARG A 170 1.18 11.02 4.18
CA ARG A 170 0.34 11.86 3.33
C ARG A 170 1.16 12.50 2.21
N ASN A 171 2.24 13.22 2.55
CA ASN A 171 3.06 13.92 1.58
C ASN A 171 3.68 12.95 0.56
N LEU A 172 4.14 11.80 1.04
CA LEU A 172 4.71 10.76 0.18
C LEU A 172 3.67 10.19 -0.79
N LEU A 173 2.44 9.96 -0.33
CA LEU A 173 1.38 9.45 -1.20
C LEU A 173 0.94 10.51 -2.23
N LEU A 174 0.79 11.77 -1.81
CA LEU A 174 0.52 12.88 -2.75
C LEU A 174 1.61 12.97 -3.81
N PHE A 175 2.89 12.99 -3.39
CA PHE A 175 4.02 13.04 -4.30
C PHE A 175 3.98 11.85 -5.29
N SER A 176 3.89 10.63 -4.78
CA SER A 176 3.91 9.44 -5.63
C SER A 176 2.70 9.35 -6.55
N THR A 177 1.52 9.85 -6.13
CA THR A 177 0.32 9.87 -6.99
C THR A 177 0.44 10.91 -8.09
N PHE A 178 0.74 12.16 -7.74
CA PHE A 178 0.69 13.26 -8.72
C PHE A 178 1.96 13.43 -9.56
N LEU A 179 3.12 13.00 -9.05
CA LEU A 179 4.41 13.16 -9.76
C LEU A 179 4.97 11.84 -10.32
N ILE A 180 4.44 10.70 -9.93
CA ILE A 180 4.90 9.41 -10.47
C ILE A 180 3.76 8.66 -11.17
N PHE A 181 2.66 8.35 -10.45
CA PHE A 181 1.58 7.53 -11.00
C PHE A 181 0.90 8.18 -12.20
N ILE A 182 0.37 9.39 -12.03
CA ILE A 182 -0.36 10.09 -13.11
C ILE A 182 0.55 10.36 -14.30
N PRO A 183 1.76 10.93 -14.15
CA PRO A 183 2.64 11.16 -15.30
C PRO A 183 3.09 9.87 -15.99
N SER A 184 3.43 8.80 -15.24
CA SER A 184 3.81 7.54 -15.86
C SER A 184 2.66 6.94 -16.67
N LEU A 185 1.42 7.02 -16.15
CA LEU A 185 0.25 6.52 -16.85
C LEU A 185 -0.03 7.33 -18.14
N LEU A 186 0.13 8.65 -18.10
CA LEU A 186 0.00 9.48 -19.29
C LEU A 186 1.10 9.17 -20.33
N ILE A 187 2.33 8.93 -19.89
CA ILE A 187 3.43 8.53 -20.77
C ILE A 187 3.12 7.18 -21.43
N PHE A 188 2.73 6.16 -20.65
CA PHE A 188 2.37 4.85 -21.21
C PHE A 188 1.18 4.92 -22.16
N ASP A 189 0.21 5.80 -21.90
CA ASP A 189 -0.93 6.07 -22.76
C ASP A 189 -0.48 6.61 -24.14
N THR A 190 0.50 7.51 -24.18
CA THR A 190 1.04 8.03 -25.45
C THR A 190 1.75 6.98 -26.30
N TYR A 191 2.24 5.91 -25.66
CA TYR A 191 2.88 4.78 -26.34
C TYR A 191 1.94 3.59 -26.57
N ASN A 192 0.62 3.74 -26.34
CA ASN A 192 -0.40 2.72 -26.51
C ASN A 192 -0.14 1.42 -25.72
N PHE A 193 0.39 1.54 -24.50
CA PHE A 193 0.57 0.37 -23.61
C PHE A 193 -0.75 -0.08 -22.97
N GLU A 194 -1.83 0.69 -23.12
CA GLU A 194 -3.18 0.35 -22.65
C GLU A 194 -3.19 -0.16 -21.19
N LEU A 195 -3.81 -1.33 -20.95
CA LEU A 195 -3.93 -1.92 -19.61
C LEU A 195 -2.57 -2.23 -18.96
N LEU A 196 -1.60 -2.66 -19.75
CA LEU A 196 -0.25 -2.93 -19.26
C LEU A 196 0.41 -1.65 -18.71
N GLY A 197 0.18 -0.50 -19.37
CA GLY A 197 0.65 0.81 -18.90
C GLY A 197 0.07 1.20 -17.53
N ILE A 198 -1.21 0.88 -17.26
CA ILE A 198 -1.83 1.10 -15.94
C ILE A 198 -1.08 0.31 -14.87
N TRP A 199 -0.79 -0.98 -15.09
CA TRP A 199 -0.12 -1.83 -14.12
C TRP A 199 1.35 -1.48 -13.91
N PHE A 200 2.08 -1.07 -14.94
CA PHE A 200 3.43 -0.49 -14.78
C PHE A 200 3.40 0.80 -13.95
N SER A 201 2.38 1.63 -14.14
CA SER A 201 2.22 2.85 -13.34
C SER A 201 1.94 2.53 -11.87
N PHE A 202 1.15 1.48 -11.57
CA PHE A 202 0.98 0.98 -10.21
C PHE A 202 2.30 0.43 -9.62
N LEU A 203 3.11 -0.29 -10.41
CA LEU A 203 4.42 -0.76 -9.96
C LEU A 203 5.33 0.42 -9.59
N PHE A 204 5.45 1.43 -10.44
CA PHE A 204 6.25 2.63 -10.15
C PHE A 204 5.72 3.39 -8.94
N TRP A 205 4.40 3.48 -8.81
CA TRP A 205 3.78 4.08 -7.64
C TRP A 205 4.11 3.36 -6.34
N MET A 206 4.11 2.03 -6.33
CA MET A 206 4.47 1.23 -5.17
C MET A 206 5.96 1.36 -4.82
N ILE A 207 6.83 1.37 -5.81
CA ILE A 207 8.27 1.60 -5.61
C ILE A 207 8.52 3.01 -5.07
N ALA A 208 7.89 4.04 -5.65
CA ALA A 208 8.02 5.43 -5.22
C ALA A 208 7.53 5.67 -3.78
N ARG A 209 6.61 4.86 -3.28
CA ARG A 209 6.16 4.87 -1.88
C ARG A 209 7.08 4.05 -0.97
N GLY A 210 7.43 2.85 -1.40
CA GLY A 210 8.18 1.89 -0.58
C GLY A 210 9.61 2.32 -0.31
N LEU A 211 10.34 2.78 -1.32
CA LEU A 211 11.74 3.16 -1.19
C LEU A 211 11.98 4.29 -0.16
N PRO A 212 11.27 5.45 -0.21
CA PRO A 212 11.51 6.52 0.75
C PRO A 212 11.14 6.15 2.19
N ILE A 213 10.08 5.31 2.38
CA ILE A 213 9.72 4.83 3.71
C ILE A 213 10.85 3.93 4.27
N LEU A 214 11.33 2.98 3.46
CA LEU A 214 12.43 2.09 3.84
C LEU A 214 13.71 2.87 4.16
N MET A 215 14.08 3.82 3.31
CA MET A 215 15.25 4.68 3.52
C MET A 215 15.13 5.51 4.80
N LYS A 216 13.96 6.10 5.05
CA LYS A 216 13.70 6.87 6.27
C LYS A 216 13.75 5.98 7.51
N PHE A 217 13.21 4.77 7.45
CA PHE A 217 13.30 3.80 8.54
C PHE A 217 14.75 3.47 8.87
N LYS A 218 15.54 3.09 7.86
CA LYS A 218 16.96 2.77 8.02
C LYS A 218 17.74 3.96 8.58
N ARG A 219 17.64 5.14 7.96
CA ARG A 219 18.41 6.33 8.37
C ARG A 219 18.09 6.81 9.77
N LYS A 220 16.84 6.65 10.23
CA LYS A 220 16.40 7.15 11.52
C LYS A 220 16.61 6.15 12.65
N PHE A 221 16.29 4.89 12.47
CA PHE A 221 16.20 3.94 13.57
C PHE A 221 17.42 3.01 13.69
N LEU A 222 18.16 2.72 12.60
CA LEU A 222 19.39 1.92 12.71
C LEU A 222 20.44 2.58 13.61
N PRO A 223 20.80 3.87 13.44
CA PRO A 223 21.80 4.51 14.31
C PRO A 223 21.35 4.61 15.77
N LEU A 224 20.03 4.66 16.04
CA LEU A 224 19.49 4.71 17.39
C LEU A 224 19.50 3.33 18.08
N ALA A 225 19.44 2.25 17.29
CA ALA A 225 19.55 0.89 17.77
C ALA A 225 21.01 0.51 18.10
N GLU A 226 21.98 1.02 17.32
CA GLU A 226 23.41 0.73 17.50
C GLU A 226 24.04 1.49 18.70
N LYS A 227 23.43 2.56 19.17
CA LYS A 227 23.93 3.38 20.31
C LYS A 227 23.61 2.84 21.69
N ARG A 228 23.03 1.65 21.77
CA ARG A 228 22.72 0.92 23.00
C ARG A 228 23.46 -0.41 23.07
#